data_0365234f4ea6af2bd13cfdc2b1c22bb4
#
_entry.id   0365234f4ea6af2bd13cfdc2b1c22bb4
#
_cell.length_a   1.000
_cell.length_b   1.000
_cell.length_c   1.000
_cell.angle_alpha   90.00
_cell.angle_beta   90.00
_cell.angle_gamma   90.00
#
_symmetry.space_group_name_H-M   'P 1'
#
loop_
_entity.id
_entity.type
_entity.pdbx_description
1 polymer ?
#
loop_
_entity_poly.entity_id
_entity_poly.type
_entity_poly.pdbx_seq_one_letter_code
_entity_poly.pdbx_strand_id
1 'polypeptide(L)'
;MTEPDVATAEEVNWADLDMPTAPEPVMIGIAGREWQMEKVVRSGLAFALFAVSILLSLWVLGLISEGILMVDDPDLSKRHGQFREITGFDNVTTDGSGVDVCIVDTGIDLSHPDLSHLELAGWSDFVNSRGTPYDDEGHGTAMAGILVAKNLLPGLAPGIELHIAKAITKTGSGTDTDIADAVDWCVNRDVDIISLSLGGAQGIDFIIIETDDLEAAVNRALDAGIFVVAAAGNDGGPDDDGDVASPGSVEDVICVGAIDVDGTIWGNSSVGDNGFQISPFRLPRQNPDMKPEL
;
A
#
# COMPACT_ATOMS: atom_id res chain seq x y z
N MET A 1 23.11 -37.68 -36.64
CA MET A 1 21.90 -37.55 -35.79
C MET A 1 20.79 -37.14 -36.69
N THR A 2 19.92 -38.08 -37.04
CA THR A 2 18.79 -37.92 -37.96
C THR A 2 17.57 -37.43 -37.19
N GLU A 3 16.98 -36.31 -37.66
CA GLU A 3 15.72 -35.82 -37.18
C GLU A 3 14.59 -36.85 -37.38
N PRO A 4 13.62 -36.92 -36.45
CA PRO A 4 12.46 -37.78 -36.67
C PRO A 4 11.44 -37.09 -37.59
N ASP A 5 10.93 -37.87 -38.53
CA ASP A 5 9.85 -37.53 -39.46
C ASP A 5 8.59 -37.09 -38.71
N VAL A 6 8.12 -35.89 -39.04
CA VAL A 6 6.80 -35.42 -38.63
C VAL A 6 5.76 -35.99 -39.59
N ALA A 7 4.96 -36.95 -39.12
CA ALA A 7 3.80 -37.43 -39.87
C ALA A 7 2.81 -36.28 -40.07
N THR A 8 2.52 -35.96 -41.31
CA THR A 8 1.48 -35.02 -41.73
C THR A 8 0.11 -35.63 -41.41
N ALA A 9 -0.71 -34.91 -40.65
CA ALA A 9 -2.11 -35.26 -40.41
C ALA A 9 -2.83 -35.23 -41.77
N GLU A 10 -3.47 -36.35 -42.15
CA GLU A 10 -4.38 -36.38 -43.28
C GLU A 10 -5.57 -35.43 -43.00
N GLU A 11 -5.81 -34.49 -43.92
CA GLU A 11 -6.99 -33.65 -43.89
C GLU A 11 -8.26 -34.56 -44.08
N VAL A 12 -9.04 -34.71 -43.01
CA VAL A 12 -10.33 -35.37 -43.08
C VAL A 12 -11.29 -34.46 -43.83
N ASN A 13 -11.72 -34.92 -45.03
CA ASN A 13 -12.71 -34.24 -45.83
C ASN A 13 -14.11 -34.48 -45.22
N TRP A 14 -14.61 -33.49 -44.50
CA TRP A 14 -15.89 -33.54 -43.79
C TRP A 14 -17.11 -33.67 -44.73
N ALA A 15 -16.93 -33.49 -46.03
CA ALA A 15 -17.99 -33.62 -47.05
C ALA A 15 -18.32 -35.08 -47.38
N ASP A 16 -17.44 -36.04 -47.03
CA ASP A 16 -17.62 -37.47 -47.36
C ASP A 16 -18.21 -38.26 -46.15
N LEU A 17 -18.57 -37.60 -45.07
CA LEU A 17 -19.31 -38.22 -43.99
C LEU A 17 -20.78 -38.28 -44.33
N ASP A 18 -21.30 -39.52 -44.63
CA ASP A 18 -22.71 -39.81 -44.78
C ASP A 18 -23.44 -39.53 -43.45
N MET A 19 -23.86 -38.28 -43.28
CA MET A 19 -24.67 -37.89 -42.12
C MET A 19 -26.08 -38.53 -42.30
N PRO A 20 -26.53 -39.31 -41.35
CA PRO A 20 -27.89 -39.86 -41.42
C PRO A 20 -28.89 -38.71 -41.54
N THR A 21 -29.69 -38.72 -42.58
CA THR A 21 -30.78 -37.75 -42.77
C THR A 21 -31.67 -37.75 -41.54
N ALA A 22 -31.90 -36.57 -40.98
CA ALA A 22 -32.77 -36.42 -39.83
C ALA A 22 -34.14 -37.05 -40.16
N PRO A 23 -34.71 -37.87 -39.27
CA PRO A 23 -36.03 -38.47 -39.49
C PRO A 23 -37.06 -37.37 -39.73
N GLU A 24 -37.95 -37.56 -40.72
CA GLU A 24 -39.03 -36.61 -40.99
C GLU A 24 -39.82 -36.29 -39.72
N PRO A 25 -40.22 -35.05 -39.50
CA PRO A 25 -40.96 -34.68 -38.30
C PRO A 25 -42.32 -35.40 -38.30
N VAL A 26 -42.42 -36.37 -37.42
CA VAL A 26 -43.69 -37.01 -37.15
C VAL A 26 -44.65 -35.97 -36.58
N MET A 27 -45.77 -35.71 -37.26
CA MET A 27 -46.83 -34.84 -36.75
C MET A 27 -47.41 -35.48 -35.49
N ILE A 28 -46.84 -35.10 -34.33
CA ILE A 28 -47.32 -35.55 -33.02
C ILE A 28 -48.51 -34.71 -32.66
N GLY A 29 -49.63 -35.36 -32.28
CA GLY A 29 -50.90 -34.76 -31.89
C GLY A 29 -50.73 -33.79 -30.69
N ILE A 30 -51.85 -33.30 -30.15
CA ILE A 30 -51.90 -32.27 -29.09
C ILE A 30 -50.95 -32.57 -27.91
N ALA A 31 -50.81 -33.83 -27.49
CA ALA A 31 -49.95 -34.31 -26.45
C ALA A 31 -48.45 -34.06 -26.75
N GLY A 32 -48.04 -34.13 -28.02
CA GLY A 32 -46.66 -33.84 -28.43
C GLY A 32 -46.32 -32.33 -28.38
N ARG A 33 -47.31 -31.47 -28.58
CA ARG A 33 -47.15 -30.02 -28.50
C ARG A 33 -47.05 -29.57 -27.05
N GLU A 34 -47.80 -30.15 -26.13
CA GLU A 34 -47.69 -29.86 -24.68
C GLU A 34 -46.30 -30.27 -24.14
N TRP A 35 -45.81 -31.44 -24.52
CA TRP A 35 -44.48 -31.91 -24.11
C TRP A 35 -43.32 -31.03 -24.65
N GLN A 36 -43.47 -30.52 -25.88
CA GLN A 36 -42.48 -29.55 -26.42
C GLN A 36 -42.56 -28.22 -25.71
N MET A 37 -43.76 -27.73 -25.39
CA MET A 37 -43.89 -26.48 -24.59
C MET A 37 -43.28 -26.61 -23.20
N GLU A 38 -43.49 -27.73 -22.51
CA GLU A 38 -42.87 -27.99 -21.20
C GLU A 38 -41.32 -27.96 -21.24
N LYS A 39 -40.74 -28.56 -22.29
CA LYS A 39 -39.28 -28.48 -22.50
C LYS A 39 -38.78 -27.05 -22.74
N VAL A 40 -39.50 -26.28 -23.56
CA VAL A 40 -39.13 -24.87 -23.82
C VAL A 40 -39.22 -24.04 -22.55
N VAL A 41 -40.27 -24.23 -21.75
CA VAL A 41 -40.44 -23.52 -20.47
C VAL A 41 -39.36 -23.92 -19.47
N ARG A 42 -39.05 -25.22 -19.34
CA ARG A 42 -38.00 -25.70 -18.47
C ARG A 42 -36.59 -25.16 -18.89
N SER A 43 -36.33 -25.19 -20.22
CA SER A 43 -35.07 -24.64 -20.74
C SER A 43 -34.98 -23.13 -20.55
N GLY A 44 -36.07 -22.40 -20.77
CA GLY A 44 -36.17 -20.97 -20.52
C GLY A 44 -35.95 -20.61 -19.05
N LEU A 45 -36.57 -21.38 -18.14
CA LEU A 45 -36.37 -21.19 -16.70
C LEU A 45 -34.93 -21.50 -16.28
N ALA A 46 -34.34 -22.58 -16.78
CA ALA A 46 -32.95 -22.94 -16.51
C ALA A 46 -32.00 -21.86 -17.01
N PHE A 47 -32.20 -21.31 -18.20
CA PHE A 47 -31.42 -20.22 -18.74
C PHE A 47 -31.57 -18.92 -17.89
N ALA A 48 -32.80 -18.61 -17.49
CA ALA A 48 -33.04 -17.44 -16.63
C ALA A 48 -32.36 -17.58 -15.28
N LEU A 49 -32.43 -18.75 -14.64
CA LEU A 49 -31.72 -19.02 -13.37
C LEU A 49 -30.21 -18.94 -13.53
N PHE A 50 -29.68 -19.45 -14.64
CA PHE A 50 -28.25 -19.35 -14.95
C PHE A 50 -27.83 -17.90 -15.16
N ALA A 51 -28.60 -17.10 -15.90
CA ALA A 51 -28.32 -15.67 -16.09
C ALA A 51 -28.38 -14.90 -14.77
N VAL A 52 -29.37 -15.17 -13.91
CA VAL A 52 -29.45 -14.55 -12.57
C VAL A 52 -28.26 -14.95 -11.71
N SER A 53 -27.84 -16.21 -11.78
CA SER A 53 -26.67 -16.67 -11.01
C SER A 53 -25.38 -15.97 -11.45
N ILE A 54 -25.19 -15.76 -12.76
CA ILE A 54 -24.05 -14.97 -13.28
C ILE A 54 -24.11 -13.53 -12.79
N LEU A 55 -25.25 -12.87 -12.91
CA LEU A 55 -25.41 -11.48 -12.45
C LEU A 55 -25.17 -11.35 -10.96
N LEU A 56 -25.67 -12.29 -10.16
CA LEU A 56 -25.39 -12.32 -8.72
C LEU A 56 -23.90 -12.52 -8.43
N SER A 57 -23.24 -13.42 -9.17
CA SER A 57 -21.80 -13.65 -9.02
C SER A 57 -20.99 -12.40 -9.38
N LEU A 58 -21.35 -11.72 -10.48
CA LEU A 58 -20.71 -10.46 -10.89
C LEU A 58 -20.95 -9.34 -9.86
N TRP A 59 -22.14 -9.29 -9.30
CA TRP A 59 -22.48 -8.33 -8.25
C TRP A 59 -21.66 -8.59 -6.98
N VAL A 60 -21.58 -9.86 -6.53
CA VAL A 60 -20.74 -10.24 -5.37
C VAL A 60 -19.26 -9.95 -5.62
N LEU A 61 -18.76 -10.26 -6.85
CA LEU A 61 -17.40 -9.90 -7.23
C LEU A 61 -17.15 -8.38 -7.20
N GLY A 62 -18.14 -7.59 -7.62
CA GLY A 62 -18.13 -6.14 -7.49
C GLY A 62 -18.01 -5.70 -6.03
N LEU A 63 -18.82 -6.28 -5.14
CA LEU A 63 -18.75 -5.97 -3.70
C LEU A 63 -17.41 -6.34 -3.06
N ILE A 64 -16.77 -7.43 -3.53
CA ILE A 64 -15.43 -7.82 -3.09
C ILE A 64 -14.38 -6.83 -3.63
N SER A 65 -14.46 -6.45 -4.90
CA SER A 65 -13.52 -5.51 -5.51
C SER A 65 -13.61 -4.08 -4.94
N GLU A 66 -14.79 -3.71 -4.44
CA GLU A 66 -15.03 -2.44 -3.73
C GLU A 66 -14.76 -2.55 -2.22
N GLY A 67 -14.29 -3.71 -1.74
CA GLY A 67 -13.99 -3.95 -0.33
C GLY A 67 -15.22 -3.98 0.60
N ILE A 68 -16.44 -3.98 0.04
CA ILE A 68 -17.70 -4.05 0.83
C ILE A 68 -17.89 -5.44 1.43
N LEU A 69 -17.45 -6.48 0.72
CA LEU A 69 -17.35 -7.85 1.24
C LEU A 69 -15.86 -8.19 1.38
N MET A 70 -15.34 -8.06 2.58
CA MET A 70 -14.00 -8.52 2.88
C MET A 70 -13.98 -10.04 2.98
N VAL A 71 -13.13 -10.64 2.18
CA VAL A 71 -12.84 -12.08 2.30
C VAL A 71 -11.60 -12.17 3.20
N ASP A 72 -11.75 -12.85 4.32
CA ASP A 72 -10.60 -13.14 5.18
C ASP A 72 -9.57 -13.94 4.37
N ASP A 73 -8.39 -13.35 4.14
CA ASP A 73 -7.26 -14.02 3.54
C ASP A 73 -6.43 -14.63 4.67
N PRO A 74 -6.42 -15.99 4.79
CA PRO A 74 -5.69 -16.64 5.87
C PRO A 74 -4.19 -16.32 5.87
N ASP A 75 -3.60 -16.07 4.69
CA ASP A 75 -2.19 -15.70 4.59
C ASP A 75 -1.96 -14.27 5.10
N LEU A 76 -2.89 -13.35 4.84
CA LEU A 76 -2.82 -11.97 5.33
C LEU A 76 -2.95 -11.92 6.86
N SER A 77 -3.94 -12.61 7.43
CA SER A 77 -4.13 -12.73 8.87
C SER A 77 -2.91 -13.36 9.56
N LYS A 78 -2.30 -14.36 8.93
CA LYS A 78 -1.07 -14.98 9.43
C LYS A 78 0.11 -14.01 9.43
N ARG A 79 0.33 -13.27 8.35
CA ARG A 79 1.39 -12.26 8.26
C ARG A 79 1.21 -11.14 9.27
N HIS A 80 -0.03 -10.68 9.45
CA HIS A 80 -0.34 -9.69 10.48
C HIS A 80 -0.03 -10.21 11.89
N GLY A 81 -0.38 -11.47 12.19
CA GLY A 81 -0.01 -12.11 13.45
C GLY A 81 1.51 -12.18 13.66
N GLN A 82 2.26 -12.56 12.63
CA GLN A 82 3.73 -12.58 12.67
C GLN A 82 4.32 -11.18 12.91
N PHE A 83 3.80 -10.16 12.23
CA PHE A 83 4.21 -8.77 12.44
C PHE A 83 3.99 -8.33 13.89
N ARG A 84 2.83 -8.62 14.47
CA ARG A 84 2.52 -8.28 15.86
C ARG A 84 3.44 -9.00 16.86
N GLU A 85 3.78 -10.25 16.59
CA GLU A 85 4.72 -11.05 17.41
C GLU A 85 6.14 -10.45 17.35
N ILE A 86 6.66 -10.17 16.15
CA ILE A 86 8.02 -9.65 15.94
C ILE A 86 8.18 -8.26 16.56
N THR A 87 7.21 -7.39 16.36
CA THR A 87 7.22 -6.02 16.91
C THR A 87 6.90 -5.96 18.40
N GLY A 88 6.45 -7.06 19.00
CA GLY A 88 6.02 -7.09 20.39
C GLY A 88 4.76 -6.28 20.65
N PHE A 89 4.00 -5.94 19.62
CA PHE A 89 2.85 -5.06 19.70
C PHE A 89 1.77 -5.59 20.64
N ASP A 90 1.60 -6.89 20.75
CA ASP A 90 0.62 -7.51 21.66
C ASP A 90 0.92 -7.24 23.14
N ASN A 91 2.12 -6.73 23.46
CA ASN A 91 2.47 -6.29 24.82
C ASN A 91 2.06 -4.83 25.11
N VAL A 92 1.62 -4.08 24.08
CA VAL A 92 1.16 -2.69 24.25
C VAL A 92 -0.28 -2.69 24.75
N THR A 93 -0.55 -1.97 25.84
CA THR A 93 -1.86 -1.93 26.49
C THR A 93 -2.62 -0.62 26.28
N THR A 94 -2.03 0.33 25.55
CA THR A 94 -2.62 1.62 25.21
C THR A 94 -3.07 1.60 23.76
N ASP A 95 -4.08 2.41 23.44
CA ASP A 95 -4.64 2.56 22.09
C ASP A 95 -4.25 3.89 21.41
N GLY A 96 -3.37 4.68 22.04
CA GLY A 96 -2.95 5.98 21.55
C GLY A 96 -3.90 7.14 21.89
N SER A 97 -4.95 6.91 22.68
CA SER A 97 -5.90 7.98 23.05
C SER A 97 -5.20 9.17 23.70
N GLY A 98 -5.45 10.38 23.17
CA GLY A 98 -4.87 11.64 23.62
C GLY A 98 -3.51 11.93 23.02
N VAL A 99 -3.12 11.26 21.93
CA VAL A 99 -1.91 11.52 21.15
C VAL A 99 -2.32 12.02 19.76
N ASP A 100 -1.75 13.14 19.34
CA ASP A 100 -1.92 13.73 18.02
C ASP A 100 -0.76 13.28 17.10
N VAL A 101 -1.10 12.60 15.99
CA VAL A 101 -0.12 12.09 15.03
C VAL A 101 -0.34 12.72 13.66
N CYS A 102 0.72 13.27 13.07
CA CYS A 102 0.71 13.77 11.71
C CYS A 102 1.47 12.82 10.78
N ILE A 103 0.83 12.36 9.71
CA ILE A 103 1.47 11.60 8.63
C ILE A 103 1.70 12.55 7.45
N VAL A 104 2.93 12.69 7.02
CA VAL A 104 3.33 13.41 5.81
C VAL A 104 3.62 12.39 4.71
N ASP A 105 2.72 12.28 3.72
CA ASP A 105 2.75 11.17 2.76
C ASP A 105 1.94 11.50 1.47
N THR A 106 1.47 10.48 0.75
CA THR A 106 0.68 10.58 -0.49
C THR A 106 -0.79 10.99 -0.27
N GLY A 107 -1.25 11.06 0.98
CA GLY A 107 -2.62 11.39 1.33
C GLY A 107 -3.35 10.26 2.05
N ILE A 108 -4.67 10.23 1.98
CA ILE A 108 -5.51 9.19 2.59
C ILE A 108 -6.79 8.98 1.79
N ASP A 109 -7.17 7.72 1.57
CA ASP A 109 -8.47 7.33 1.02
C ASP A 109 -9.44 6.91 2.14
N LEU A 110 -10.28 7.83 2.57
CA LEU A 110 -11.31 7.58 3.58
C LEU A 110 -12.48 6.73 3.06
N SER A 111 -12.53 6.40 1.76
CA SER A 111 -13.50 5.44 1.23
C SER A 111 -13.07 3.99 1.46
N HIS A 112 -11.80 3.75 1.84
CA HIS A 112 -11.33 2.41 2.20
C HIS A 112 -12.13 1.86 3.39
N PRO A 113 -12.66 0.63 3.32
CA PRO A 113 -13.53 0.06 4.35
C PRO A 113 -12.93 0.09 5.77
N ASP A 114 -11.62 -0.10 5.89
CA ASP A 114 -10.92 -0.07 7.19
C ASP A 114 -10.72 1.33 7.75
N LEU A 115 -10.86 2.37 6.93
CA LEU A 115 -10.63 3.77 7.29
C LEU A 115 -11.90 4.62 7.24
N SER A 116 -13.01 4.09 6.73
CA SER A 116 -14.27 4.82 6.54
C SER A 116 -14.93 5.33 7.83
N HIS A 117 -14.45 4.87 8.97
CA HIS A 117 -14.90 5.33 10.30
C HIS A 117 -14.16 6.57 10.81
N LEU A 118 -13.08 6.99 10.13
CA LEU A 118 -12.20 8.06 10.59
C LEU A 118 -12.81 9.44 10.34
N GLU A 119 -12.69 10.29 11.34
CA GLU A 119 -12.75 11.74 11.21
C GLU A 119 -11.33 12.27 11.44
N LEU A 120 -10.75 12.92 10.43
CA LEU A 120 -9.39 13.47 10.55
C LEU A 120 -9.42 14.72 11.46
N ALA A 121 -8.46 14.81 12.38
CA ALA A 121 -8.20 16.02 13.14
C ALA A 121 -7.66 17.15 12.27
N GLY A 122 -6.94 16.81 11.19
CA GLY A 122 -6.46 17.78 10.21
C GLY A 122 -6.20 17.18 8.83
N TRP A 123 -6.36 18.03 7.81
CA TRP A 123 -6.00 17.73 6.43
C TRP A 123 -5.35 18.92 5.75
N SER A 124 -4.27 18.70 5.02
CA SER A 124 -3.68 19.67 4.09
C SER A 124 -3.08 18.99 2.87
N ASP A 125 -3.18 19.64 1.71
CA ASP A 125 -2.65 19.15 0.43
C ASP A 125 -1.67 20.19 -0.14
N PHE A 126 -0.38 19.87 -0.06
CA PHE A 126 0.74 20.70 -0.55
C PHE A 126 1.04 20.45 -2.03
N VAL A 127 0.46 19.39 -2.62
CA VAL A 127 0.65 19.02 -4.03
C VAL A 127 -0.33 19.75 -4.95
N ASN A 128 -1.63 19.72 -4.61
CA ASN A 128 -2.69 20.24 -5.49
C ASN A 128 -3.64 21.21 -4.78
N SER A 129 -3.41 21.52 -3.50
CA SER A 129 -4.23 22.44 -2.69
C SER A 129 -5.72 22.04 -2.62
N ARG A 130 -6.05 20.73 -2.62
CA ARG A 130 -7.44 20.26 -2.50
C ARG A 130 -7.90 20.29 -1.05
N GLY A 131 -9.10 20.81 -0.82
CA GLY A 131 -9.70 20.89 0.50
C GLY A 131 -10.29 19.58 1.03
N THR A 132 -10.39 18.54 0.21
CA THR A 132 -10.95 17.23 0.59
C THR A 132 -9.87 16.16 0.55
N PRO A 133 -9.82 15.28 1.57
CA PRO A 133 -8.86 14.17 1.60
C PRO A 133 -8.99 13.27 0.37
N TYR A 134 -7.86 12.83 -0.14
CA TYR A 134 -7.73 11.82 -1.18
C TYR A 134 -6.32 11.25 -1.17
N ASP A 135 -6.17 10.06 -1.74
CA ASP A 135 -4.89 9.43 -2.04
C ASP A 135 -4.96 8.89 -3.47
N ASP A 136 -4.04 9.29 -4.32
CA ASP A 136 -3.98 8.89 -5.72
C ASP A 136 -2.78 7.97 -6.02
N GLU A 137 -2.10 7.50 -4.97
CA GLU A 137 -1.00 6.55 -4.99
C GLU A 137 -1.28 5.35 -4.10
N GLY A 138 -1.69 5.56 -2.83
CA GLY A 138 -2.11 4.54 -1.89
C GLY A 138 -1.17 4.31 -0.71
N HIS A 139 0.06 4.83 -0.74
CA HIS A 139 1.06 4.62 0.31
C HIS A 139 0.62 5.26 1.63
N GLY A 140 0.20 6.52 1.63
CA GLY A 140 -0.26 7.20 2.83
C GLY A 140 -1.50 6.55 3.45
N THR A 141 -2.39 6.00 2.60
CA THR A 141 -3.54 5.19 3.04
C THR A 141 -3.09 3.94 3.79
N ALA A 142 -2.03 3.26 3.28
CA ALA A 142 -1.47 2.09 3.94
C ALA A 142 -0.81 2.46 5.29
N MET A 143 -0.06 3.57 5.34
CA MET A 143 0.56 4.06 6.58
C MET A 143 -0.50 4.42 7.64
N ALA A 144 -1.56 5.11 7.25
CA ALA A 144 -2.70 5.36 8.13
C ALA A 144 -3.35 4.05 8.59
N GLY A 145 -3.49 3.07 7.71
CA GLY A 145 -4.04 1.75 8.02
C GLY A 145 -3.27 1.03 9.13
N ILE A 146 -1.93 1.07 9.11
CA ILE A 146 -1.08 0.50 10.15
C ILE A 146 -1.42 1.08 11.53
N LEU A 147 -1.75 2.36 11.60
CA LEU A 147 -2.05 3.02 12.88
C LEU A 147 -3.52 2.84 13.30
N VAL A 148 -4.48 3.06 12.41
CA VAL A 148 -5.88 3.31 12.81
C VAL A 148 -6.93 2.43 12.13
N ALA A 149 -6.57 1.44 11.34
CA ALA A 149 -7.53 0.52 10.72
C ALA A 149 -8.36 -0.24 11.76
N LYS A 150 -9.64 -0.56 11.45
CA LYS A 150 -10.55 -1.19 12.43
C LYS A 150 -11.08 -2.57 12.09
N ASN A 151 -11.05 -2.97 10.84
CA ASN A 151 -11.78 -4.18 10.44
C ASN A 151 -10.86 -5.41 10.29
N LEU A 152 -10.36 -5.64 9.07
CA LEU A 152 -9.64 -6.88 8.74
C LEU A 152 -8.27 -6.95 9.43
N LEU A 153 -7.53 -5.86 9.40
CA LEU A 153 -6.21 -5.75 10.03
C LEU A 153 -6.22 -4.58 11.01
N PRO A 154 -6.57 -4.83 12.29
CA PRO A 154 -6.65 -3.77 13.29
C PRO A 154 -5.33 -3.01 13.42
N GLY A 155 -5.41 -1.70 13.36
CA GLY A 155 -4.26 -0.80 13.53
C GLY A 155 -3.71 -0.81 14.95
N LEU A 156 -2.53 -0.25 15.08
CA LEU A 156 -1.74 -0.29 16.32
C LEU A 156 -2.18 0.75 17.36
N ALA A 157 -2.74 1.86 16.90
CA ALA A 157 -3.10 3.01 17.74
C ALA A 157 -4.45 3.61 17.31
N PRO A 158 -5.57 2.86 17.40
CA PRO A 158 -6.86 3.29 16.87
C PRO A 158 -7.51 4.46 17.61
N GLY A 159 -6.91 4.94 18.69
CA GLY A 159 -7.40 6.04 19.53
C GLY A 159 -6.68 7.37 19.30
N ILE A 160 -5.72 7.46 18.38
CA ILE A 160 -5.02 8.71 18.08
C ILE A 160 -5.90 9.73 17.36
N GLU A 161 -5.56 11.01 17.50
CA GLU A 161 -6.06 12.09 16.65
C GLU A 161 -5.15 12.18 15.41
N LEU A 162 -5.71 11.87 14.22
CA LEU A 162 -4.90 11.73 13.01
C LEU A 162 -4.97 12.98 12.14
N HIS A 163 -3.80 13.54 11.86
CA HIS A 163 -3.58 14.62 10.88
C HIS A 163 -2.86 14.06 9.65
N ILE A 164 -3.29 14.47 8.46
CA ILE A 164 -2.68 14.05 7.19
C ILE A 164 -2.25 15.27 6.39
N ALA A 165 -0.98 15.31 6.05
CA ALA A 165 -0.38 16.28 5.15
C ALA A 165 0.06 15.57 3.86
N LYS A 166 -0.68 15.79 2.77
CA LYS A 166 -0.27 15.24 1.47
C LYS A 166 0.81 16.12 0.86
N ALA A 167 2.04 15.60 0.83
CA ALA A 167 3.21 16.25 0.23
C ALA A 167 3.82 15.44 -0.92
N ILE A 168 3.39 14.18 -1.09
CA ILE A 168 3.88 13.27 -2.12
C ILE A 168 2.83 13.11 -3.23
N THR A 169 3.30 13.19 -4.48
CA THR A 169 2.48 13.05 -5.67
C THR A 169 2.11 11.59 -5.95
N LYS A 170 1.20 11.37 -6.90
CA LYS A 170 0.83 10.02 -7.38
C LYS A 170 1.99 9.22 -8.01
N THR A 171 3.12 9.85 -8.27
CA THR A 171 4.33 9.19 -8.80
C THR A 171 5.33 8.84 -7.71
N GLY A 172 4.96 9.01 -6.43
CA GLY A 172 5.81 8.70 -5.29
C GLY A 172 6.95 9.71 -5.09
N SER A 173 6.78 10.96 -5.56
CA SER A 173 7.79 12.02 -5.42
C SER A 173 7.20 13.30 -4.85
N GLY A 174 7.97 14.02 -4.05
CA GLY A 174 7.66 15.35 -3.53
C GLY A 174 8.85 16.28 -3.73
N THR A 175 8.62 17.59 -3.66
CA THR A 175 9.73 18.55 -3.56
C THR A 175 10.12 18.71 -2.11
N ASP A 176 11.40 18.99 -1.86
CA ASP A 176 11.90 19.23 -0.50
C ASP A 176 11.11 20.35 0.20
N THR A 177 10.82 21.42 -0.52
CA THR A 177 10.02 22.56 -0.01
C THR A 177 8.59 22.13 0.35
N ASP A 178 7.88 21.36 -0.51
CA ASP A 178 6.50 20.95 -0.22
C ASP A 178 6.45 20.03 1.01
N ILE A 179 7.45 19.17 1.18
CA ILE A 179 7.55 18.28 2.35
C ILE A 179 7.89 19.09 3.60
N ALA A 180 8.81 20.06 3.50
CA ALA A 180 9.16 20.96 4.60
C ALA A 180 7.94 21.79 5.06
N ASP A 181 7.17 22.35 4.12
CA ASP A 181 5.94 23.08 4.41
C ASP A 181 4.89 22.18 5.08
N ALA A 182 4.81 20.90 4.68
CA ALA A 182 3.93 19.92 5.31
C ALA A 182 4.37 19.60 6.75
N VAL A 183 5.67 19.47 7.01
CA VAL A 183 6.21 19.29 8.38
C VAL A 183 5.90 20.52 9.23
N ASP A 184 6.15 21.74 8.73
CA ASP A 184 5.84 22.97 9.43
C ASP A 184 4.32 23.11 9.70
N TRP A 185 3.48 22.63 8.81
CA TRP A 185 2.05 22.59 9.04
C TRP A 185 1.68 21.65 10.20
N CYS A 186 2.33 20.46 10.31
CA CYS A 186 2.16 19.58 11.47
C CYS A 186 2.61 20.25 12.77
N VAL A 187 3.77 20.93 12.77
CA VAL A 187 4.27 21.71 13.92
C VAL A 187 3.24 22.76 14.35
N ASN A 188 2.65 23.50 13.42
CA ASN A 188 1.61 24.49 13.70
C ASN A 188 0.28 23.90 14.19
N ARG A 189 0.10 22.57 14.13
CA ARG A 189 -1.03 21.84 14.71
C ARG A 189 -0.78 21.34 16.11
N ASP A 190 0.45 21.57 16.63
CA ASP A 190 0.84 21.17 17.98
C ASP A 190 0.71 19.65 18.20
N VAL A 191 1.08 18.87 17.15
CA VAL A 191 1.03 17.41 17.21
C VAL A 191 2.15 16.84 18.09
N ASP A 192 1.95 15.63 18.61
CA ASP A 192 2.94 14.96 19.44
C ASP A 192 4.00 14.21 18.60
N ILE A 193 3.56 13.68 17.44
CA ILE A 193 4.38 12.81 16.59
C ILE A 193 4.21 13.19 15.12
N ILE A 194 5.31 13.25 14.38
CA ILE A 194 5.33 13.35 12.92
C ILE A 194 5.94 12.07 12.35
N SER A 195 5.22 11.43 11.42
CA SER A 195 5.65 10.23 10.69
C SER A 195 6.00 10.56 9.24
N LEU A 196 7.23 10.23 8.83
CA LEU A 196 7.84 10.49 7.54
C LEU A 196 8.28 9.17 6.90
N SER A 197 7.32 8.41 6.31
CA SER A 197 7.64 7.18 5.57
C SER A 197 8.16 7.50 4.17
N LEU A 198 9.12 8.38 4.10
CA LEU A 198 9.75 8.92 2.90
C LEU A 198 11.24 9.13 3.16
N GLY A 199 12.01 9.29 2.08
CA GLY A 199 13.43 9.59 2.18
C GLY A 199 13.98 10.01 0.83
N GLY A 200 14.98 10.86 0.85
CA GLY A 200 15.70 11.35 -0.31
C GLY A 200 17.21 11.28 -0.11
N ALA A 201 17.94 11.60 -1.18
CA ALA A 201 19.40 11.76 -1.07
C ALA A 201 19.73 12.87 -0.09
N GLN A 202 20.75 12.64 0.72
CA GLN A 202 21.26 13.68 1.63
C GLN A 202 21.84 14.85 0.81
N GLY A 203 21.55 16.08 1.23
CA GLY A 203 22.17 17.26 0.66
C GLY A 203 23.70 17.22 0.84
N ILE A 204 24.46 17.54 -0.22
CA ILE A 204 25.90 17.64 -0.13
C ILE A 204 26.25 18.97 0.50
N ASP A 205 26.52 18.99 1.77
CA ASP A 205 26.96 20.14 2.57
C ASP A 205 28.38 20.59 2.22
N PHE A 206 28.68 20.87 0.95
CA PHE A 206 29.98 21.38 0.60
C PHE A 206 29.94 22.61 -0.31
N ILE A 207 30.03 23.78 0.30
CA ILE A 207 30.44 25.10 -0.25
C ILE A 207 29.32 26.04 -0.72
N ILE A 208 28.11 25.62 -0.99
CA ILE A 208 27.00 26.54 -1.26
C ILE A 208 25.82 26.13 -0.40
N ILE A 209 25.40 27.02 0.47
CA ILE A 209 24.27 27.07 1.33
C ILE A 209 22.99 26.68 0.53
N GLU A 210 22.80 25.41 0.20
CA GLU A 210 21.48 24.84 0.02
C GLU A 210 21.13 24.23 1.36
N THR A 211 20.45 25.00 2.18
CA THR A 211 19.76 24.48 3.36
C THR A 211 18.80 23.43 2.85
N ASP A 212 18.96 22.20 3.26
CA ASP A 212 17.96 21.15 3.13
C ASP A 212 16.73 21.64 3.90
N ASP A 213 15.74 22.14 3.18
CA ASP A 213 14.54 22.76 3.77
C ASP A 213 13.80 21.77 4.65
N LEU A 214 13.82 20.48 4.27
CA LEU A 214 13.20 19.41 5.04
C LEU A 214 13.94 19.15 6.35
N GLU A 215 15.28 19.04 6.35
CA GLU A 215 16.03 18.87 7.60
C GLU A 215 15.85 20.07 8.52
N ALA A 216 15.78 21.27 7.97
CA ALA A 216 15.51 22.48 8.75
C ALA A 216 14.10 22.45 9.36
N ALA A 217 13.07 21.97 8.64
CA ALA A 217 11.72 21.84 9.16
C ALA A 217 11.65 20.75 10.25
N VAL A 218 12.34 19.63 10.05
CA VAL A 218 12.43 18.53 11.02
C VAL A 218 13.12 19.02 12.31
N ASN A 219 14.20 19.78 12.21
CA ASN A 219 14.84 20.36 13.39
C ASN A 219 13.91 21.31 14.14
N ARG A 220 13.06 22.11 13.44
CA ARG A 220 12.03 22.93 14.09
C ARG A 220 10.99 22.09 14.83
N ALA A 221 10.60 20.94 14.28
CA ALA A 221 9.68 20.02 14.94
C ALA A 221 10.31 19.44 16.23
N LEU A 222 11.57 19.00 16.15
CA LEU A 222 12.33 18.50 17.30
C LEU A 222 12.51 19.58 18.38
N ASP A 223 12.84 20.82 17.99
CA ASP A 223 12.95 21.97 18.89
C ASP A 223 11.61 22.32 19.57
N ALA A 224 10.50 22.04 18.92
CA ALA A 224 9.15 22.18 19.48
C ALA A 224 8.79 21.04 20.46
N GLY A 225 9.64 20.02 20.58
CA GLY A 225 9.41 18.86 21.44
C GLY A 225 8.56 17.75 20.80
N ILE A 226 8.39 17.80 19.48
CA ILE A 226 7.63 16.81 18.71
C ILE A 226 8.56 15.64 18.37
N PHE A 227 8.08 14.41 18.54
CA PHE A 227 8.82 13.23 18.09
C PHE A 227 8.71 13.10 16.57
N VAL A 228 9.85 12.98 15.90
CA VAL A 228 9.90 12.73 14.46
C VAL A 228 10.41 11.32 14.22
N VAL A 229 9.62 10.54 13.44
CA VAL A 229 9.93 9.18 13.05
C VAL A 229 10.07 9.14 11.53
N ALA A 230 11.22 8.67 11.03
CA ALA A 230 11.48 8.63 9.59
C ALA A 230 12.04 7.28 9.15
N ALA A 231 11.80 6.93 7.88
CA ALA A 231 12.37 5.72 7.29
C ALA A 231 13.88 5.86 7.07
N ALA A 232 14.59 4.74 7.22
CA ALA A 232 16.03 4.69 6.94
C ALA A 232 16.37 4.78 5.45
N GLY A 233 15.43 4.38 4.56
CA GLY A 233 15.66 4.28 3.13
C GLY A 233 15.72 2.83 2.63
N ASN A 234 15.86 2.67 1.32
CA ASN A 234 15.72 1.39 0.61
C ASN A 234 16.91 1.07 -0.32
N ASP A 235 18.05 1.67 -0.11
CA ASP A 235 19.26 1.54 -0.93
C ASP A 235 20.36 0.67 -0.29
N GLY A 236 20.02 -0.04 0.79
CA GLY A 236 20.88 -1.02 1.42
C GLY A 236 21.32 -2.15 0.51
N GLY A 237 22.32 -2.92 0.93
CA GLY A 237 22.84 -4.06 0.22
C GLY A 237 24.22 -3.84 -0.39
N PRO A 238 24.60 -4.54 -1.49
CA PRO A 238 25.95 -4.49 -2.05
C PRO A 238 26.40 -3.12 -2.59
N ASP A 239 25.43 -2.30 -2.98
CA ASP A 239 25.65 -0.97 -3.55
C ASP A 239 25.27 0.15 -2.56
N ASP A 240 25.04 -0.19 -1.28
CA ASP A 240 24.77 0.73 -0.18
C ASP A 240 25.88 1.79 -0.10
N ASP A 241 25.51 3.04 -0.09
CA ASP A 241 26.47 4.15 0.05
C ASP A 241 26.97 4.32 1.48
N GLY A 242 26.35 3.59 2.43
CA GLY A 242 26.69 3.59 3.85
C GLY A 242 26.02 4.71 4.63
N ASP A 243 24.94 5.26 4.11
CA ASP A 243 24.16 6.32 4.72
C ASP A 243 22.68 5.97 4.77
N VAL A 244 21.93 6.50 5.74
CA VAL A 244 20.48 6.45 5.73
C VAL A 244 19.92 7.68 5.01
N ALA A 245 18.73 7.58 4.47
CA ALA A 245 18.07 8.66 3.75
C ALA A 245 17.74 9.85 4.68
N SER A 246 17.80 11.09 4.16
CA SER A 246 17.24 12.27 4.83
C SER A 246 15.69 12.18 4.80
N PRO A 247 14.96 12.54 5.90
CA PRO A 247 15.47 13.14 7.14
C PRO A 247 15.82 12.13 8.25
N GLY A 248 15.84 10.82 7.97
CA GLY A 248 16.26 9.80 8.94
C GLY A 248 17.70 10.03 9.46
N SER A 249 18.53 10.74 8.67
CA SER A 249 19.89 11.12 8.99
C SER A 249 20.01 12.21 10.08
N VAL A 250 18.96 12.94 10.39
CA VAL A 250 18.97 14.00 11.41
C VAL A 250 19.19 13.40 12.81
N GLU A 251 19.98 14.06 13.66
CA GLU A 251 20.50 13.52 14.92
C GLU A 251 19.42 12.94 15.84
N ASP A 252 18.39 13.73 16.15
CA ASP A 252 17.34 13.35 17.13
C ASP A 252 16.09 12.72 16.49
N VAL A 253 16.12 12.46 15.18
CA VAL A 253 15.06 11.73 14.50
C VAL A 253 15.14 10.24 14.83
N ILE A 254 14.01 9.62 15.12
CA ILE A 254 13.91 8.16 15.26
C ILE A 254 13.89 7.55 13.85
N CYS A 255 15.06 7.08 13.42
CA CYS A 255 15.22 6.45 12.11
C CYS A 255 14.87 4.97 12.20
N VAL A 256 14.02 4.49 11.31
CA VAL A 256 13.49 3.11 11.34
C VAL A 256 13.93 2.36 10.10
N GLY A 257 14.68 1.28 10.32
CA GLY A 257 15.05 0.30 9.30
C GLY A 257 13.95 -0.71 9.03
N ALA A 258 14.16 -1.58 8.05
CA ALA A 258 13.22 -2.61 7.67
C ALA A 258 13.73 -4.00 8.04
N ILE A 259 12.79 -4.87 8.45
CA ILE A 259 13.05 -6.28 8.74
C ILE A 259 12.15 -7.17 7.88
N ASP A 260 12.63 -8.37 7.60
CA ASP A 260 11.86 -9.44 6.99
C ASP A 260 10.93 -10.12 8.01
N VAL A 261 10.01 -10.94 7.51
CA VAL A 261 9.02 -11.69 8.31
C VAL A 261 9.63 -12.67 9.32
N ASP A 262 10.90 -13.00 9.21
CA ASP A 262 11.66 -13.83 10.15
C ASP A 262 12.44 -13.01 11.19
N GLY A 263 12.31 -11.66 11.15
CA GLY A 263 12.99 -10.74 12.07
C GLY A 263 14.44 -10.44 11.69
N THR A 264 14.90 -10.87 10.53
CA THR A 264 16.21 -10.46 9.99
C THR A 264 16.13 -9.09 9.32
N ILE A 265 17.23 -8.35 9.30
CA ILE A 265 17.28 -7.05 8.59
C ILE A 265 17.01 -7.31 7.11
N TRP A 266 16.06 -6.56 6.54
CA TRP A 266 15.80 -6.61 5.11
C TRP A 266 17.01 -6.13 4.31
N GLY A 267 17.39 -6.92 3.28
CA GLY A 267 18.65 -6.71 2.56
C GLY A 267 18.78 -5.38 1.82
N ASN A 268 17.68 -4.64 1.63
CA ASN A 268 17.69 -3.30 1.04
C ASN A 268 17.41 -2.19 2.06
N SER A 269 17.31 -2.51 3.36
CA SER A 269 17.20 -1.46 4.38
C SER A 269 18.51 -0.70 4.46
N SER A 270 18.47 0.63 4.28
CA SER A 270 19.66 1.47 4.42
C SER A 270 20.18 1.44 5.85
N VAL A 271 21.49 1.45 5.98
CA VAL A 271 22.22 1.52 7.26
C VAL A 271 23.45 2.40 7.07
N GLY A 272 23.86 3.15 8.09
CA GLY A 272 25.07 3.91 7.94
C GLY A 272 25.40 4.87 9.06
N ASP A 273 26.55 5.48 8.92
CA ASP A 273 27.09 6.46 9.85
C ASP A 273 26.84 7.91 9.40
N ASN A 274 26.20 8.10 8.24
CA ASN A 274 25.94 9.40 7.62
C ASN A 274 27.19 10.28 7.56
N GLY A 275 28.32 9.64 7.30
CA GLY A 275 29.62 10.29 7.26
C GLY A 275 29.77 11.14 6.00
N PHE A 276 30.48 12.21 6.10
CA PHE A 276 30.80 13.09 4.99
C PHE A 276 31.83 12.45 4.06
N GLN A 277 31.51 12.28 2.77
CA GLN A 277 32.46 11.77 1.79
C GLN A 277 33.25 12.89 1.10
N ILE A 278 34.55 12.94 1.37
CA ILE A 278 35.51 13.61 0.47
C ILE A 278 36.35 12.50 -0.18
N SER A 279 36.01 12.12 -1.41
CA SER A 279 36.75 11.06 -2.09
C SER A 279 38.30 11.36 -2.09
N PRO A 280 39.18 10.44 -1.63
CA PRO A 280 38.89 9.04 -1.23
C PRO A 280 38.60 8.84 0.26
N PHE A 281 38.36 9.89 1.03
CA PHE A 281 38.23 9.83 2.49
C PHE A 281 36.78 9.98 2.89
N ARG A 282 36.30 9.11 3.77
CA ARG A 282 35.02 9.21 4.48
C ARG A 282 35.35 9.68 5.92
N LEU A 283 34.70 10.75 6.34
CA LEU A 283 34.75 11.22 7.71
C LEU A 283 33.46 10.81 8.40
N PRO A 284 33.52 9.97 9.45
CA PRO A 284 32.31 9.56 10.14
C PRO A 284 31.64 10.78 10.79
N ARG A 285 30.30 10.77 10.78
CA ARG A 285 29.49 11.72 11.54
C ARG A 285 29.70 11.44 13.02
N GLN A 286 29.73 12.50 13.84
CA GLN A 286 29.99 12.32 15.26
C GLN A 286 28.71 12.10 16.08
N ASN A 287 27.57 12.59 15.60
CA ASN A 287 26.27 12.44 16.24
C ASN A 287 25.15 12.51 15.19
N PRO A 288 24.39 11.49 15.07
CA PRO A 288 24.65 10.12 15.52
C PRO A 288 25.72 9.48 14.65
N ASP A 289 26.54 8.61 15.23
CA ASP A 289 27.59 7.89 14.48
C ASP A 289 27.04 6.60 13.78
N MET A 290 25.85 6.17 14.13
CA MET A 290 25.18 5.01 13.50
C MET A 290 23.67 5.22 13.46
N LYS A 291 23.06 4.87 12.33
CA LYS A 291 21.63 4.82 12.08
C LYS A 291 21.30 3.50 11.36
N PRO A 292 20.07 2.98 11.38
CA PRO A 292 18.90 3.45 12.14
C PRO A 292 18.96 3.06 13.63
N GLU A 293 18.10 3.68 14.46
CA GLU A 293 17.94 3.35 15.89
C GLU A 293 17.11 2.09 16.11
N LEU A 294 16.15 1.78 15.21
CA LEU A 294 15.21 0.68 15.30
C LEU A 294 15.21 -0.16 14.04
#